data_aa1c6b28f2712e66333ad623914cb6bc
#
_entry.id   aa1c6b28f2712e66333ad623914cb6bc
#
_cell.length_a   1.000
_cell.length_b   1.000
_cell.length_c   1.000
_cell.angle_alpha   90.00
_cell.angle_beta   90.00
_cell.angle_gamma   90.00
#
_symmetry.space_group_name_H-M   'P 1'
#
loop_
_entity.id
_entity.type
_entity.pdbx_description
1 polymer ?
#
loop_
_entity_poly.entity_id
_entity_poly.type
_entity_poly.pdbx_seq_one_letter_code
_entity_poly.pdbx_strand_id
1 'polypeptide(L)'
;MTAHKPGDPTTINRLYGRSSGHKLRKSQQDLVDNLLPQIEVPEEGEVTAVSLFGEDRPLHFEIGFGAGEHLAFRADLLPDHAFIGCEPFLNGVATALGHVRDKHLPNVRIWKGDALEVLRRIPDGALSFIYLLHPDPWPKARHAKRRMVNDGPIDLFASKLKPGGEFRLATDDPTYLNWSLMIMQRHTGQFEWLAKTPKDFLEPSGGWIETRYGAKSRREGRRPYYLRYRRIG
;
A
#
# COMPACT_ATOMS: atom_id res chain seq x y z
N MET A 1 17.58 3.42 -28.17
CA MET A 1 17.95 2.85 -26.85
C MET A 1 18.63 3.95 -26.04
N THR A 2 17.88 4.72 -25.28
CA THR A 2 18.43 5.77 -24.41
C THR A 2 18.86 5.16 -23.09
N ALA A 3 20.17 5.22 -22.83
CA ALA A 3 20.77 4.75 -21.59
C ALA A 3 20.22 5.59 -20.41
N HIS A 4 19.60 4.91 -19.48
CA HIS A 4 19.01 5.49 -18.28
C HIS A 4 20.10 5.93 -17.30
N LYS A 5 20.12 7.23 -16.94
CA LYS A 5 21.05 7.78 -15.95
C LYS A 5 20.57 7.44 -14.52
N PRO A 6 21.44 6.95 -13.62
CA PRO A 6 21.09 6.81 -12.20
C PRO A 6 20.79 8.17 -11.59
N GLY A 7 19.61 8.31 -10.96
CA GLY A 7 19.21 9.54 -10.25
C GLY A 7 18.10 10.35 -10.92
N ASP A 8 17.51 9.86 -12.00
CA ASP A 8 16.33 10.50 -12.61
C ASP A 8 15.08 10.21 -11.74
N PRO A 9 14.42 11.22 -11.17
CA PRO A 9 13.19 11.05 -10.39
C PRO A 9 12.02 10.51 -11.22
N THR A 10 12.15 10.47 -12.55
CA THR A 10 11.17 9.85 -13.46
C THR A 10 11.37 8.34 -13.62
N THR A 11 12.37 7.76 -12.94
CA THR A 11 12.60 6.31 -13.01
C THR A 11 11.42 5.58 -12.38
N ILE A 12 10.59 5.00 -13.23
CA ILE A 12 9.55 4.05 -12.82
C ILE A 12 10.29 2.90 -12.12
N ASN A 13 10.04 2.70 -10.84
CA ASN A 13 10.54 1.53 -10.14
C ASN A 13 9.97 0.30 -10.88
N ARG A 14 10.83 -0.50 -11.48
CA ARG A 14 10.39 -1.75 -12.10
C ARG A 14 9.72 -2.60 -11.05
N LEU A 15 8.51 -3.06 -11.30
CA LEU A 15 7.88 -4.11 -10.51
C LEU A 15 8.82 -5.32 -10.45
N TYR A 16 9.23 -5.65 -9.23
CA TYR A 16 10.05 -6.81 -8.94
C TYR A 16 9.16 -7.84 -8.24
N GLY A 17 8.94 -8.96 -8.86
CA GLY A 17 8.09 -10.00 -8.29
C GLY A 17 7.34 -10.77 -9.36
N ARG A 18 6.50 -11.71 -8.91
CA ARG A 18 5.63 -12.47 -9.80
C ARG A 18 4.38 -11.65 -10.11
N SER A 19 4.00 -11.57 -11.38
CA SER A 19 2.73 -10.95 -11.81
C SER A 19 1.55 -11.92 -11.74
N SER A 20 1.81 -13.25 -11.75
CA SER A 20 0.80 -14.30 -11.66
C SER A 20 1.34 -15.55 -10.96
N GLY A 21 0.45 -16.37 -10.42
CA GLY A 21 0.74 -17.63 -9.76
C GLY A 21 0.08 -18.81 -10.45
N HIS A 22 -0.56 -19.70 -9.66
CA HIS A 22 -1.36 -20.79 -10.21
C HIS A 22 -2.56 -20.25 -10.98
N LYS A 23 -3.04 -21.06 -11.95
CA LYS A 23 -4.26 -20.77 -12.70
C LYS A 23 -5.40 -20.43 -11.74
N LEU A 24 -6.13 -19.36 -12.02
CA LEU A 24 -7.30 -18.97 -11.24
C LEU A 24 -8.38 -20.04 -11.31
N ARG A 25 -9.12 -20.22 -10.22
CA ARG A 25 -10.36 -20.99 -10.25
C ARG A 25 -11.40 -20.26 -11.09
N LYS A 26 -12.37 -20.96 -11.65
CA LYS A 26 -13.41 -20.37 -12.49
C LYS A 26 -14.08 -19.18 -11.82
N SER A 27 -14.49 -19.31 -10.56
CA SER A 27 -15.12 -18.21 -9.80
C SER A 27 -14.23 -17.00 -9.59
N GLN A 28 -12.92 -17.20 -9.49
CA GLN A 28 -11.94 -16.09 -9.39
C GLN A 28 -11.72 -15.42 -10.75
N GLN A 29 -11.68 -16.23 -11.82
CA GLN A 29 -11.59 -15.69 -13.17
C GLN A 29 -12.84 -14.87 -13.52
N ASP A 30 -14.03 -15.36 -13.16
CA ASP A 30 -15.30 -14.64 -13.36
C ASP A 30 -15.28 -13.25 -12.64
N LEU A 31 -14.67 -13.14 -11.45
CA LEU A 31 -14.52 -11.87 -10.75
C LEU A 31 -13.53 -10.93 -11.46
N VAL A 32 -12.42 -11.46 -11.96
CA VAL A 32 -11.45 -10.67 -12.72
C VAL A 32 -12.05 -10.17 -14.04
N ASP A 33 -12.85 -10.98 -14.71
CA ASP A 33 -13.42 -10.65 -16.00
C ASP A 33 -14.63 -9.69 -15.89
N ASN A 34 -15.41 -9.77 -14.78
CA ASN A 34 -16.67 -9.04 -14.66
C ASN A 34 -16.70 -7.96 -13.57
N LEU A 35 -16.02 -8.15 -12.42
CA LEU A 35 -16.03 -7.18 -11.33
C LEU A 35 -14.86 -6.20 -11.41
N LEU A 36 -13.65 -6.68 -11.72
CA LEU A 36 -12.48 -5.80 -11.78
C LEU A 36 -12.69 -4.60 -12.72
N PRO A 37 -13.21 -4.74 -13.96
CA PRO A 37 -13.43 -3.60 -14.84
C PRO A 37 -14.39 -2.53 -14.28
N GLN A 38 -15.26 -2.90 -13.33
CA GLN A 38 -16.22 -1.97 -12.71
C GLN A 38 -15.61 -1.15 -11.58
N ILE A 39 -14.54 -1.66 -10.94
CA ILE A 39 -13.89 -1.04 -9.78
C ILE A 39 -12.40 -0.74 -10.01
N GLU A 40 -11.92 -0.92 -11.23
CA GLU A 40 -10.53 -0.61 -11.57
C GLU A 40 -10.29 0.91 -11.58
N VAL A 41 -9.12 1.32 -11.08
CA VAL A 41 -8.67 2.71 -11.23
C VAL A 41 -8.42 2.95 -12.72
N PRO A 42 -8.96 4.02 -13.33
CA PRO A 42 -8.73 4.33 -14.75
C PRO A 42 -7.23 4.42 -15.08
N GLU A 43 -6.83 4.01 -16.29
CA GLU A 43 -5.42 4.05 -16.74
C GLU A 43 -4.87 5.48 -16.86
N GLU A 44 -5.73 6.45 -17.14
CA GLU A 44 -5.36 7.86 -17.37
C GLU A 44 -6.18 8.82 -16.49
N GLY A 45 -5.73 10.07 -16.42
CA GLY A 45 -6.41 11.13 -15.69
C GLY A 45 -5.98 11.23 -14.23
N GLU A 46 -6.46 12.28 -13.57
CA GLU A 46 -6.21 12.54 -12.16
C GLU A 46 -7.02 11.59 -11.28
N VAL A 47 -6.40 11.09 -10.20
CA VAL A 47 -6.99 10.13 -9.28
C VAL A 47 -7.35 10.83 -7.97
N THR A 48 -8.63 11.10 -7.79
CA THR A 48 -9.20 11.73 -6.58
C THR A 48 -10.39 10.93 -6.04
N ALA A 49 -10.84 11.21 -4.83
CA ALA A 49 -12.07 10.62 -4.31
C ALA A 49 -13.26 11.00 -5.21
N VAL A 50 -13.33 12.26 -5.66
CA VAL A 50 -14.39 12.74 -6.56
C VAL A 50 -14.36 12.02 -7.90
N SER A 51 -13.19 11.87 -8.54
CA SER A 51 -13.10 11.22 -9.86
C SER A 51 -13.47 9.73 -9.82
N LEU A 52 -13.19 9.05 -8.68
CA LEU A 52 -13.43 7.62 -8.53
C LEU A 52 -14.80 7.27 -7.93
N PHE A 53 -15.36 8.12 -7.08
CA PHE A 53 -16.54 7.80 -6.28
C PHE A 53 -17.66 8.85 -6.40
N GLY A 54 -17.43 9.94 -7.13
CA GLY A 54 -18.42 11.01 -7.38
C GLY A 54 -18.54 12.05 -6.25
N GLU A 55 -17.86 11.87 -5.12
CA GLU A 55 -17.91 12.78 -3.98
C GLU A 55 -16.55 12.85 -3.26
N ASP A 56 -16.33 13.95 -2.53
CA ASP A 56 -15.14 14.14 -1.71
C ASP A 56 -15.24 13.32 -0.43
N ARG A 57 -14.21 12.47 -0.20
CA ARG A 57 -14.12 11.57 0.95
C ARG A 57 -12.68 11.45 1.40
N PRO A 58 -12.40 11.16 2.69
CA PRO A 58 -11.05 10.82 3.11
C PRO A 58 -10.50 9.64 2.31
N LEU A 59 -9.42 9.88 1.55
CA LEU A 59 -8.86 8.89 0.63
C LEU A 59 -7.71 8.12 1.29
N HIS A 60 -7.80 6.79 1.23
CA HIS A 60 -6.81 5.83 1.72
C HIS A 60 -6.15 5.12 0.56
N PHE A 61 -4.86 4.84 0.69
CA PHE A 61 -4.08 4.17 -0.34
C PHE A 61 -3.29 2.99 0.24
N GLU A 62 -3.47 1.78 -0.27
CA GLU A 62 -2.76 0.58 0.18
C GLU A 62 -1.85 0.04 -0.92
N ILE A 63 -0.55 -0.04 -0.62
CA ILE A 63 0.50 -0.50 -1.51
C ILE A 63 0.76 -1.98 -1.26
N GLY A 64 0.54 -2.83 -2.28
CA GLY A 64 0.76 -4.26 -2.18
C GLY A 64 -0.22 -4.94 -1.23
N PHE A 65 -1.52 -4.82 -1.47
CA PHE A 65 -2.54 -5.35 -0.55
C PHE A 65 -2.58 -6.88 -0.46
N GLY A 66 -1.82 -7.60 -1.28
CA GLY A 66 -1.77 -9.06 -1.27
C GLY A 66 -3.13 -9.70 -1.56
N ALA A 67 -3.72 -10.39 -0.58
CA ALA A 67 -5.06 -10.98 -0.71
C ALA A 67 -6.21 -10.01 -0.36
N GLY A 68 -5.90 -8.78 0.07
CA GLY A 68 -6.87 -7.69 0.28
C GLY A 68 -7.63 -7.73 1.61
N GLU A 69 -7.20 -8.56 2.59
CA GLU A 69 -7.90 -8.67 3.87
C GLU A 69 -7.94 -7.33 4.62
N HIS A 70 -6.80 -6.61 4.68
CA HIS A 70 -6.74 -5.32 5.36
C HIS A 70 -7.54 -4.26 4.60
N LEU A 71 -7.36 -4.17 3.28
CA LEU A 71 -8.10 -3.24 2.43
C LEU A 71 -9.62 -3.39 2.63
N ALA A 72 -10.13 -4.62 2.52
CA ALA A 72 -11.56 -4.93 2.67
C ALA A 72 -12.07 -4.67 4.10
N PHE A 73 -11.27 -5.00 5.12
CA PHE A 73 -11.64 -4.72 6.51
C PHE A 73 -11.74 -3.21 6.78
N ARG A 74 -10.77 -2.43 6.28
CA ARG A 74 -10.78 -0.97 6.47
C ARG A 74 -11.94 -0.32 5.74
N ALA A 75 -12.24 -0.77 4.53
CA ALA A 75 -13.35 -0.26 3.73
C ALA A 75 -14.72 -0.56 4.36
N ASP A 76 -14.89 -1.74 4.94
CA ASP A 76 -16.08 -2.17 5.67
C ASP A 76 -16.27 -1.36 6.97
N LEU A 77 -15.17 -1.12 7.70
CA LEU A 77 -15.18 -0.35 8.94
C LEU A 77 -15.49 1.14 8.73
N LEU A 78 -15.13 1.69 7.58
CA LEU A 78 -15.20 3.13 7.28
C LEU A 78 -15.93 3.36 5.96
N PRO A 79 -17.26 3.14 5.90
CA PRO A 79 -18.03 3.22 4.66
C PRO A 79 -18.03 4.62 4.03
N ASP A 80 -17.83 5.67 4.83
CA ASP A 80 -17.77 7.06 4.37
C ASP A 80 -16.39 7.50 3.87
N HIS A 81 -15.38 6.59 3.91
CA HIS A 81 -14.05 6.80 3.38
C HIS A 81 -13.88 6.07 2.04
N ALA A 82 -12.96 6.54 1.21
CA ALA A 82 -12.60 5.95 -0.07
C ALA A 82 -11.26 5.19 0.02
N PHE A 83 -11.16 4.05 -0.65
CA PHE A 83 -10.00 3.17 -0.60
C PHE A 83 -9.50 2.82 -1.99
N ILE A 84 -8.20 3.01 -2.22
CA ILE A 84 -7.49 2.53 -3.40
C ILE A 84 -6.49 1.48 -2.95
N GLY A 85 -6.57 0.28 -3.53
CA GLY A 85 -5.58 -0.77 -3.34
C GLY A 85 -4.82 -1.06 -4.61
N CYS A 86 -3.49 -1.19 -4.52
CA CYS A 86 -2.62 -1.55 -5.64
C CYS A 86 -1.92 -2.88 -5.38
N GLU A 87 -1.98 -3.81 -6.34
CA GLU A 87 -1.35 -5.12 -6.25
C GLU A 87 -1.03 -5.66 -7.65
N PRO A 88 0.24 -5.97 -7.96
CA PRO A 88 0.60 -6.52 -9.27
C PRO A 88 0.27 -8.01 -9.43
N PHE A 89 0.11 -8.76 -8.34
CA PHE A 89 -0.09 -10.20 -8.37
C PHE A 89 -1.55 -10.58 -8.58
N LEU A 90 -1.88 -11.06 -9.77
CA LEU A 90 -3.26 -11.36 -10.19
C LEU A 90 -4.04 -12.24 -9.22
N ASN A 91 -3.40 -13.25 -8.61
CA ASN A 91 -4.10 -14.15 -7.66
C ASN A 91 -4.48 -13.41 -6.37
N GLY A 92 -3.69 -12.42 -5.96
CA GLY A 92 -4.02 -11.51 -4.86
C GLY A 92 -5.24 -10.66 -5.21
N VAL A 93 -5.21 -9.99 -6.36
CA VAL A 93 -6.33 -9.20 -6.89
C VAL A 93 -7.61 -10.03 -6.94
N ALA A 94 -7.56 -11.25 -7.51
CA ALA A 94 -8.73 -12.13 -7.59
C ALA A 94 -9.30 -12.50 -6.21
N THR A 95 -8.45 -12.60 -5.18
CA THR A 95 -8.90 -12.85 -3.80
C THR A 95 -9.54 -11.60 -3.21
N ALA A 96 -8.94 -10.43 -3.39
CA ALA A 96 -9.48 -9.15 -2.92
C ALA A 96 -10.85 -8.84 -3.55
N LEU A 97 -11.03 -9.14 -4.84
CA LEU A 97 -12.34 -9.03 -5.52
C LEU A 97 -13.42 -9.87 -4.84
N GLY A 98 -13.04 -11.06 -4.34
CA GLY A 98 -13.94 -11.88 -3.52
C GLY A 98 -14.40 -11.16 -2.26
N HIS A 99 -13.48 -10.54 -1.52
CA HIS A 99 -13.83 -9.75 -0.33
C HIS A 99 -14.70 -8.54 -0.66
N VAL A 100 -14.41 -7.82 -1.75
CA VAL A 100 -15.21 -6.68 -2.19
C VAL A 100 -16.64 -7.09 -2.52
N ARG A 101 -16.82 -8.20 -3.26
CA ARG A 101 -18.13 -8.78 -3.58
C ARG A 101 -18.88 -9.19 -2.33
N ASP A 102 -18.24 -10.00 -1.48
CA ASP A 102 -18.91 -10.66 -0.34
C ASP A 102 -19.33 -9.66 0.74
N LYS A 103 -18.61 -8.55 0.87
CA LYS A 103 -18.90 -7.45 1.80
C LYS A 103 -19.65 -6.28 1.17
N HIS A 104 -19.93 -6.33 -0.14
CA HIS A 104 -20.60 -5.25 -0.87
C HIS A 104 -19.93 -3.89 -0.67
N LEU A 105 -18.62 -3.76 -0.97
CA LEU A 105 -17.83 -2.56 -0.72
C LEU A 105 -17.82 -1.61 -1.93
N PRO A 106 -18.70 -0.59 -1.98
CA PRO A 106 -18.74 0.37 -3.10
C PRO A 106 -17.60 1.38 -3.05
N ASN A 107 -16.97 1.52 -1.88
CA ASN A 107 -15.94 2.48 -1.56
C ASN A 107 -14.50 1.97 -1.81
N VAL A 108 -14.35 0.91 -2.62
CA VAL A 108 -13.04 0.34 -3.00
C VAL A 108 -12.79 0.49 -4.49
N ARG A 109 -11.56 0.90 -4.85
CA ARG A 109 -11.02 0.80 -6.21
C ARG A 109 -9.71 0.02 -6.19
N ILE A 110 -9.46 -0.73 -7.25
CA ILE A 110 -8.29 -1.62 -7.37
C ILE A 110 -7.46 -1.21 -8.58
N TRP A 111 -6.15 -1.20 -8.42
CA TRP A 111 -5.17 -1.10 -9.49
C TRP A 111 -4.33 -2.37 -9.55
N LYS A 112 -4.39 -3.08 -10.68
CA LYS A 112 -3.55 -4.26 -10.92
C LYS A 112 -2.21 -3.83 -11.54
N GLY A 113 -1.33 -3.24 -10.74
CA GLY A 113 -0.07 -2.70 -11.24
C GLY A 113 0.81 -2.08 -10.19
N ASP A 114 1.75 -1.25 -10.66
CA ASP A 114 2.64 -0.50 -9.77
C ASP A 114 1.89 0.62 -9.05
N ALA A 115 1.94 0.59 -7.73
CA ALA A 115 1.33 1.62 -6.88
C ALA A 115 1.87 3.03 -7.16
N LEU A 116 3.14 3.14 -7.56
CA LEU A 116 3.76 4.44 -7.85
C LEU A 116 3.19 5.10 -9.11
N GLU A 117 2.65 4.32 -10.07
CA GLU A 117 1.96 4.86 -11.24
C GLU A 117 0.70 5.62 -10.81
N VAL A 118 -0.11 5.03 -9.95
CA VAL A 118 -1.33 5.65 -9.41
C VAL A 118 -0.98 6.83 -8.50
N LEU A 119 -0.01 6.66 -7.58
CA LEU A 119 0.39 7.72 -6.66
C LEU A 119 0.81 9.00 -7.37
N ARG A 120 1.51 8.92 -8.49
CA ARG A 120 1.90 10.12 -9.27
C ARG A 120 0.72 10.89 -9.86
N ARG A 121 -0.42 10.23 -10.03
CA ARG A 121 -1.66 10.80 -10.57
C ARG A 121 -2.59 11.35 -9.48
N ILE A 122 -2.30 11.08 -8.21
CA ILE A 122 -3.01 11.65 -7.08
C ILE A 122 -2.51 13.07 -6.83
N PRO A 123 -3.36 14.08 -6.63
CA PRO A 123 -2.95 15.43 -6.26
C PRO A 123 -2.16 15.46 -4.94
N ASP A 124 -1.31 16.47 -4.79
CA ASP A 124 -0.59 16.68 -3.53
C ASP A 124 -1.57 17.00 -2.40
N GLY A 125 -1.35 16.40 -1.23
CA GLY A 125 -2.19 16.58 -0.06
C GLY A 125 -3.57 15.90 -0.11
N ALA A 126 -3.83 15.03 -1.09
CA ALA A 126 -5.15 14.40 -1.22
C ALA A 126 -5.34 13.15 -0.34
N LEU A 127 -4.27 12.50 0.10
CA LEU A 127 -4.36 11.27 0.88
C LEU A 127 -4.44 11.52 2.38
N SER A 128 -5.34 10.80 3.04
CA SER A 128 -5.41 10.73 4.51
C SER A 128 -4.49 9.66 5.08
N PHE A 129 -4.35 8.53 4.37
CA PHE A 129 -3.52 7.40 4.80
C PHE A 129 -2.82 6.74 3.62
N ILE A 130 -1.57 6.30 3.85
CA ILE A 130 -0.86 5.34 3.01
C ILE A 130 -0.49 4.14 3.86
N TYR A 131 -0.79 2.94 3.36
CA TYR A 131 -0.46 1.67 4.02
C TYR A 131 0.55 0.90 3.18
N LEU A 132 1.57 0.34 3.86
CA LEU A 132 2.55 -0.58 3.29
C LEU A 132 2.73 -1.74 4.27
N LEU A 133 2.05 -2.85 4.03
CA LEU A 133 1.95 -3.95 4.99
C LEU A 133 2.72 -5.17 4.50
N HIS A 134 3.72 -5.58 5.29
CA HIS A 134 4.58 -6.75 5.01
C HIS A 134 5.18 -6.74 3.58
N PRO A 135 5.83 -5.63 3.17
CA PRO A 135 6.45 -5.55 1.85
C PRO A 135 7.59 -6.57 1.73
N ASP A 136 7.92 -6.93 0.49
CA ASP A 136 9.06 -7.78 0.19
C ASP A 136 10.35 -7.18 0.77
N PRO A 137 11.08 -7.90 1.65
CA PRO A 137 12.19 -7.33 2.40
C PRO A 137 13.46 -7.11 1.57
N TRP A 138 13.61 -7.83 0.44
CA TRP A 138 14.80 -7.75 -0.41
C TRP A 138 16.11 -7.77 0.40
N PRO A 139 16.44 -8.86 1.13
CA PRO A 139 17.46 -8.85 2.19
C PRO A 139 18.89 -8.58 1.67
N LYS A 140 19.18 -8.88 0.39
CA LYS A 140 20.51 -8.63 -0.18
C LYS A 140 20.74 -7.13 -0.38
N ALA A 141 21.91 -6.61 0.05
CA ALA A 141 22.26 -5.18 -0.06
C ALA A 141 22.12 -4.63 -1.50
N ARG A 142 22.54 -5.41 -2.52
CA ARG A 142 22.37 -5.02 -3.94
C ARG A 142 20.92 -4.85 -4.40
N HIS A 143 19.96 -5.34 -3.61
CA HIS A 143 18.52 -5.22 -3.87
C HIS A 143 17.85 -4.09 -3.07
N ALA A 144 18.57 -3.36 -2.25
CA ALA A 144 18.00 -2.27 -1.42
C ALA A 144 17.19 -1.26 -2.24
N LYS A 145 17.62 -0.96 -3.47
CA LYS A 145 16.90 -0.09 -4.42
C LYS A 145 15.51 -0.61 -4.84
N ARG A 146 15.17 -1.88 -4.54
CA ARG A 146 13.86 -2.49 -4.84
C ARG A 146 12.86 -2.31 -3.71
N ARG A 147 13.33 -1.92 -2.52
CA ARG A 147 12.47 -1.71 -1.37
C ARG A 147 11.59 -0.50 -1.60
N MET A 148 10.33 -0.59 -1.22
CA MET A 148 9.39 0.53 -1.34
C MET A 148 9.77 1.69 -0.41
N VAL A 149 10.31 1.41 0.77
CA VAL A 149 10.85 2.44 1.66
C VAL A 149 12.25 2.84 1.19
N ASN A 150 12.31 3.92 0.42
CA ASN A 150 13.52 4.60 -0.06
C ASN A 150 13.22 6.10 -0.17
N ASP A 151 14.26 6.94 -0.28
CA ASP A 151 14.11 8.40 -0.27
C ASP A 151 13.07 8.89 -1.29
N GLY A 152 13.16 8.47 -2.57
CA GLY A 152 12.22 8.92 -3.61
C GLY A 152 10.74 8.57 -3.36
N PRO A 153 10.39 7.29 -3.08
CA PRO A 153 9.02 6.95 -2.70
C PRO A 153 8.55 7.65 -1.42
N ILE A 154 9.41 7.85 -0.40
CA ILE A 154 9.01 8.54 0.83
C ILE A 154 8.75 10.03 0.57
N ASP A 155 9.54 10.71 -0.28
CA ASP A 155 9.25 12.06 -0.73
C ASP A 155 7.89 12.14 -1.46
N LEU A 156 7.61 11.17 -2.32
CA LEU A 156 6.31 11.07 -2.99
C LEU A 156 5.17 10.86 -1.98
N PHE A 157 5.34 9.98 -0.98
CA PHE A 157 4.31 9.79 0.06
C PHE A 157 4.06 11.07 0.84
N ALA A 158 5.15 11.81 1.18
CA ALA A 158 5.05 13.09 1.86
C ALA A 158 4.28 14.12 1.04
N SER A 159 4.50 14.19 -0.28
CA SER A 159 3.75 15.12 -1.14
C SER A 159 2.27 14.75 -1.25
N LYS A 160 1.93 13.44 -1.30
CA LYS A 160 0.54 12.98 -1.50
C LYS A 160 -0.30 12.98 -0.22
N LEU A 161 0.33 12.81 0.94
CA LEU A 161 -0.35 12.90 2.22
C LEU A 161 -0.68 14.35 2.57
N LYS A 162 -1.92 14.59 3.00
CA LYS A 162 -2.30 15.88 3.59
C LYS A 162 -1.54 16.12 4.91
N PRO A 163 -1.36 17.36 5.36
CA PRO A 163 -0.89 17.64 6.71
C PRO A 163 -1.73 16.87 7.74
N GLY A 164 -1.06 16.17 8.67
CA GLY A 164 -1.71 15.28 9.64
C GLY A 164 -2.09 13.89 9.11
N GLY A 165 -1.98 13.63 7.81
CA GLY A 165 -2.15 12.30 7.24
C GLY A 165 -1.07 11.33 7.71
N GLU A 166 -1.34 10.02 7.67
CA GLU A 166 -0.43 9.01 8.23
C GLU A 166 0.11 8.04 7.17
N PHE A 167 1.40 7.80 7.20
CA PHE A 167 2.04 6.63 6.60
C PHE A 167 2.15 5.52 7.63
N ARG A 168 1.61 4.35 7.32
CA ARG A 168 1.59 3.17 8.18
C ARG A 168 2.32 2.01 7.53
N LEU A 169 3.33 1.50 8.21
CA LEU A 169 4.16 0.38 7.78
C LEU A 169 4.07 -0.76 8.79
N ALA A 170 3.88 -1.99 8.31
CA ALA A 170 4.11 -3.19 9.11
C ALA A 170 5.17 -4.07 8.46
N THR A 171 6.07 -4.65 9.26
CA THR A 171 7.05 -5.64 8.80
C THR A 171 7.44 -6.58 9.93
N ASP A 172 7.70 -7.83 9.62
CA ASP A 172 8.25 -8.85 10.51
C ASP A 172 9.72 -9.20 10.19
N ASP A 173 10.28 -8.53 9.16
CA ASP A 173 11.68 -8.71 8.76
C ASP A 173 12.58 -7.67 9.43
N PRO A 174 13.55 -8.08 10.25
CA PRO A 174 14.45 -7.15 10.96
C PRO A 174 15.32 -6.31 10.01
N THR A 175 15.68 -6.85 8.83
CA THR A 175 16.48 -6.11 7.85
C THR A 175 15.67 -4.97 7.26
N TYR A 176 14.38 -5.25 6.94
CA TYR A 176 13.47 -4.22 6.42
C TYR A 176 13.12 -3.19 7.50
N LEU A 177 12.92 -3.63 8.75
CA LEU A 177 12.70 -2.72 9.88
C LEU A 177 13.85 -1.72 10.03
N ASN A 178 15.08 -2.23 10.17
CA ASN A 178 16.26 -1.39 10.35
C ASN A 178 16.46 -0.43 9.17
N TRP A 179 16.25 -0.93 7.95
CA TRP A 179 16.29 -0.11 6.75
C TRP A 179 15.24 1.00 6.78
N SER A 180 14.00 0.68 7.11
CA SER A 180 12.91 1.63 7.16
C SER A 180 13.14 2.72 8.19
N LEU A 181 13.60 2.35 9.39
CA LEU A 181 13.95 3.33 10.45
C LEU A 181 15.07 4.26 9.97
N MET A 182 16.11 3.73 9.33
CA MET A 182 17.22 4.52 8.81
C MET A 182 16.76 5.53 7.71
N ILE A 183 15.91 5.10 6.80
CA ILE A 183 15.37 5.99 5.76
C ILE A 183 14.47 7.05 6.41
N MET A 184 13.51 6.64 7.23
CA MET A 184 12.56 7.59 7.85
C MET A 184 13.25 8.63 8.75
N GLN A 185 14.41 8.28 9.35
CA GLN A 185 15.22 9.24 10.11
C GLN A 185 15.75 10.39 9.25
N ARG A 186 15.94 10.20 7.94
CA ARG A 186 16.33 11.26 7.02
C ARG A 186 15.17 12.19 6.66
N HIS A 187 13.95 11.73 6.86
CA HIS A 187 12.71 12.44 6.50
C HIS A 187 11.98 13.06 7.72
N THR A 188 12.69 13.30 8.82
CA THR A 188 12.11 13.92 10.03
C THR A 188 11.61 15.35 9.81
N GLY A 189 12.05 16.03 8.75
CA GLY A 189 11.48 17.30 8.30
C GLY A 189 10.12 17.20 7.61
N GLN A 190 9.69 15.98 7.27
CA GLN A 190 8.43 15.70 6.58
C GLN A 190 7.49 14.83 7.42
N PHE A 191 8.05 13.99 8.30
CA PHE A 191 7.30 13.02 9.08
C PHE A 191 7.69 13.04 10.56
N GLU A 192 6.67 12.99 11.42
CA GLU A 192 6.78 12.72 12.86
C GLU A 192 6.56 11.23 13.12
N TRP A 193 7.48 10.57 13.81
CA TRP A 193 7.23 9.21 14.31
C TRP A 193 6.31 9.23 15.53
N LEU A 194 5.19 8.51 15.46
CA LEU A 194 4.15 8.58 16.50
C LEU A 194 4.38 7.69 17.71
N ALA A 195 5.37 6.80 17.69
CA ALA A 195 5.66 5.92 18.83
C ALA A 195 6.33 6.70 19.96
N LYS A 196 5.76 6.65 21.15
CA LYS A 196 6.29 7.22 22.39
C LYS A 196 6.82 6.13 23.33
N THR A 197 6.30 4.92 23.19
CA THR A 197 6.65 3.75 24.00
C THR A 197 6.90 2.54 23.09
N PRO A 198 7.61 1.50 23.55
CA PRO A 198 7.76 0.26 22.81
C PRO A 198 6.43 -0.37 22.39
N LYS A 199 5.38 -0.24 23.19
CA LYS A 199 4.05 -0.77 22.90
C LYS A 199 3.48 -0.20 21.59
N ASP A 200 3.74 1.06 21.30
CA ASP A 200 3.18 1.77 20.14
C ASP A 200 3.66 1.21 18.78
N PHE A 201 4.77 0.46 18.76
CA PHE A 201 5.29 -0.19 17.56
C PHE A 201 5.42 -1.72 17.65
N LEU A 202 5.19 -2.29 18.84
CA LEU A 202 5.20 -3.73 19.09
C LEU A 202 3.81 -4.36 19.09
N GLU A 203 2.77 -3.55 19.23
CA GLU A 203 1.38 -3.96 19.20
C GLU A 203 0.62 -3.23 18.09
N PRO A 204 -0.34 -3.90 17.43
CA PRO A 204 -1.15 -3.23 16.42
C PRO A 204 -2.02 -2.16 17.07
N SER A 205 -2.00 -0.94 16.55
CA SER A 205 -2.94 0.12 16.96
C SER A 205 -4.34 -0.15 16.43
N GLY A 206 -5.36 0.53 16.97
CA GLY A 206 -6.74 0.37 16.49
C GLY A 206 -6.89 0.51 14.98
N GLY A 207 -7.69 -0.38 14.38
CA GLY A 207 -7.90 -0.44 12.93
C GLY A 207 -6.91 -1.30 12.15
N TRP A 208 -6.02 -2.03 12.82
CA TRP A 208 -5.24 -3.11 12.22
C TRP A 208 -5.97 -4.44 12.38
N ILE A 209 -5.88 -5.29 11.35
CA ILE A 209 -6.26 -6.70 11.47
C ILE A 209 -5.04 -7.59 11.23
N GLU A 210 -5.11 -8.80 11.75
CA GLU A 210 -4.14 -9.81 11.38
C GLU A 210 -4.38 -10.28 9.95
N THR A 211 -3.45 -9.95 9.04
CA THR A 211 -3.45 -10.47 7.68
C THR A 211 -2.91 -11.90 7.65
N ARG A 212 -3.08 -12.62 6.53
CA ARG A 212 -2.45 -13.93 6.32
C ARG A 212 -0.95 -13.90 6.53
N TYR A 213 -0.28 -12.80 6.13
CA TYR A 213 1.16 -12.62 6.33
C TYR A 213 1.49 -12.44 7.80
N GLY A 214 0.71 -11.67 8.54
CA GLY A 214 0.87 -11.54 10.00
C GLY A 214 0.68 -12.88 10.72
N ALA A 215 -0.35 -13.64 10.37
CA ALA A 215 -0.62 -14.97 10.92
C ALA A 215 0.49 -15.98 10.58
N LYS A 216 1.02 -15.94 9.35
CA LYS A 216 2.17 -16.77 8.93
C LYS A 216 3.41 -16.40 9.73
N SER A 217 3.73 -15.13 9.82
CA SER A 217 4.86 -14.59 10.57
C SER A 217 4.85 -15.06 12.03
N ARG A 218 3.70 -14.96 12.68
CA ARG A 218 3.52 -15.40 14.07
C ARG A 218 3.72 -16.92 14.22
N ARG A 219 3.20 -17.73 13.30
CA ARG A 219 3.42 -19.19 13.30
C ARG A 219 4.89 -19.57 13.12
N GLU A 220 5.65 -18.74 12.41
CA GLU A 220 7.09 -18.92 12.22
C GLU A 220 7.93 -18.28 13.35
N GLY A 221 7.28 -17.82 14.44
CA GLY A 221 7.94 -17.23 15.59
C GLY A 221 8.49 -15.82 15.37
N ARG A 222 8.12 -15.17 14.23
CA ARG A 222 8.51 -13.79 13.96
C ARG A 222 7.48 -12.83 14.55
N ARG A 223 7.96 -11.69 15.06
CA ARG A 223 7.12 -10.63 15.60
C ARG A 223 6.97 -9.50 14.59
N PRO A 224 5.75 -9.11 14.21
CA PRO A 224 5.55 -7.91 13.42
C PRO A 224 5.87 -6.63 14.23
N TYR A 225 6.33 -5.62 13.51
CA TYR A 225 6.50 -4.25 14.00
C TYR A 225 5.55 -3.35 13.23
N TYR A 226 4.95 -2.37 13.92
CA TYR A 226 3.92 -1.49 13.40
C TYR A 226 4.39 -0.04 13.51
N LEU A 227 4.88 0.54 12.41
CA LEU A 227 5.42 1.90 12.39
C LEU A 227 4.35 2.86 11.88
N ARG A 228 4.17 3.97 12.57
CA ARG A 228 3.23 5.03 12.23
C ARG A 228 3.95 6.36 12.18
N TYR A 229 3.81 7.02 11.04
CA TYR A 229 4.42 8.32 10.79
C TYR A 229 3.33 9.30 10.37
N ARG A 230 3.30 10.48 10.98
CA ARG A 230 2.38 11.57 10.63
C ARG A 230 3.09 12.55 9.72
N ARG A 231 2.45 12.98 8.63
CA ARG A 231 2.91 14.05 7.78
C ARG A 231 2.83 15.38 8.56
N ILE A 232 3.96 16.05 8.74
CA ILE A 232 4.04 17.40 9.29
C ILE A 232 3.94 18.41 8.16
N GLY A 233 3.18 19.50 8.38
CA GLY A 233 2.73 20.50 7.41
C GLY A 233 3.79 21.13 6.53
#